data_d2097f489432eaeb941d103b1729a272
#
_entry.id   d2097f489432eaeb941d103b1729a272
#
_cell.length_a   1.000
_cell.length_b   1.000
_cell.length_c   1.000
_cell.angle_alpha   90.00
_cell.angle_beta   90.00
_cell.angle_gamma   90.00
#
_symmetry.space_group_name_H-M   'P 1'
#
loop_
_entity.id
_entity.type
_entity.pdbx_description
1 polymer ?
#
loop_
_entity_poly.entity_id
_entity_poly.type
_entity_poly.pdbx_seq_one_letter_code
_entity_poly.pdbx_strand_id
1 'polypeptide(L)'
;MQNSNYNHNSVEKQIYEYWEKNNFFKPKKNKKKPFSIVIPPPNVTGSLHMGHALNNSLQDLLVRFYRMNGYETLWQPGTDHAGIATQAIVEKKLLEKNIHKHQLGRNNFINEVWKWKEESGDQILNQLKKLGCSCDWSRNRFTMDKDLSDAVTKTFIDLYKKKLFTKIQN
;
A
#
# COMPACT_ATOMS: atom_id res chain seq x y z
N MET A 1 -16.91 -41.03 4.78
CA MET A 1 -15.50 -40.64 4.43
C MET A 1 -15.46 -39.12 4.36
N GLN A 2 -14.74 -38.46 5.28
CA GLN A 2 -14.57 -37.04 5.21
C GLN A 2 -13.73 -36.73 3.96
N ASN A 3 -14.19 -35.78 3.16
CA ASN A 3 -13.49 -35.29 1.99
C ASN A 3 -12.14 -34.73 2.46
N SER A 4 -11.05 -35.42 2.21
CA SER A 4 -9.69 -35.08 2.70
C SER A 4 -9.05 -33.95 1.91
N ASN A 5 -9.76 -33.34 0.97
CA ASN A 5 -9.23 -32.29 0.13
C ASN A 5 -9.31 -30.93 0.84
N TYR A 6 -8.16 -30.25 0.91
CA TYR A 6 -8.08 -28.88 1.41
C TYR A 6 -9.01 -27.95 0.63
N ASN A 7 -9.90 -27.24 1.37
CA ASN A 7 -10.78 -26.22 0.81
C ASN A 7 -10.38 -24.85 1.34
N HIS A 8 -9.64 -24.10 0.53
CA HIS A 8 -9.14 -22.77 0.88
C HIS A 8 -10.27 -21.80 1.27
N ASN A 9 -11.43 -21.85 0.61
CA ASN A 9 -12.54 -20.93 0.88
C ASN A 9 -13.12 -21.05 2.29
N SER A 10 -13.03 -22.24 2.89
CA SER A 10 -13.56 -22.50 4.24
C SER A 10 -12.53 -22.21 5.35
N VAL A 11 -11.25 -22.07 5.02
CA VAL A 11 -10.15 -22.04 6.00
C VAL A 11 -9.39 -20.74 6.01
N GLU A 12 -8.97 -20.25 4.84
CA GLU A 12 -7.99 -19.15 4.76
C GLU A 12 -8.47 -17.85 5.38
N LYS A 13 -9.71 -17.44 5.11
CA LYS A 13 -10.27 -16.20 5.65
C LYS A 13 -10.30 -16.20 7.18
N GLN A 14 -10.77 -17.29 7.79
CA GLN A 14 -10.89 -17.41 9.24
C GLN A 14 -9.52 -17.40 9.93
N ILE A 15 -8.54 -18.10 9.33
CA ILE A 15 -7.15 -18.11 9.85
C ILE A 15 -6.54 -16.73 9.75
N TYR A 16 -6.70 -16.04 8.63
CA TYR A 16 -6.13 -14.71 8.46
C TYR A 16 -6.73 -13.69 9.44
N GLU A 17 -8.06 -13.69 9.60
CA GLU A 17 -8.76 -12.85 10.60
C GLU A 17 -8.29 -13.16 12.03
N TYR A 18 -8.06 -14.43 12.35
CA TYR A 18 -7.51 -14.84 13.64
C TYR A 18 -6.10 -14.24 13.87
N TRP A 19 -5.24 -14.26 12.86
CA TRP A 19 -3.90 -13.67 12.95
C TRP A 19 -3.94 -12.15 13.16
N GLU A 20 -4.79 -11.45 12.44
CA GLU A 20 -4.97 -9.98 12.60
C GLU A 20 -5.51 -9.64 14.00
N LYS A 21 -6.56 -10.34 14.44
CA LYS A 21 -7.19 -10.12 15.74
C LYS A 21 -6.22 -10.32 16.90
N ASN A 22 -5.29 -11.27 16.77
CA ASN A 22 -4.28 -11.54 17.79
C ASN A 22 -2.99 -10.72 17.61
N ASN A 23 -2.96 -9.78 16.67
CA ASN A 23 -1.81 -8.90 16.41
C ASN A 23 -0.49 -9.65 16.12
N PHE A 24 -0.55 -10.82 15.48
CA PHE A 24 0.64 -11.64 15.21
C PHE A 24 1.62 -11.00 14.23
N PHE A 25 1.15 -10.02 13.46
CA PHE A 25 1.98 -9.30 12.49
C PHE A 25 2.69 -8.07 13.07
N LYS A 26 2.31 -7.64 14.28
CA LYS A 26 2.91 -6.47 14.93
C LYS A 26 4.25 -6.79 15.57
N PRO A 27 5.21 -5.86 15.55
CA PRO A 27 6.45 -5.99 16.34
C PRO A 27 6.13 -6.07 17.83
N LYS A 28 6.84 -6.94 18.56
CA LYS A 28 6.55 -7.23 19.98
C LYS A 28 7.29 -6.35 20.98
N LYS A 29 8.09 -5.37 20.55
CA LYS A 29 8.90 -4.48 21.40
C LYS A 29 9.66 -5.23 22.53
N ASN A 30 10.32 -6.31 22.15
CA ASN A 30 10.94 -7.26 23.12
C ASN A 30 12.45 -7.06 23.32
N LYS A 31 13.00 -5.93 22.90
CA LYS A 31 14.44 -5.58 22.90
C LYS A 31 15.33 -6.54 22.10
N LYS A 32 14.76 -7.36 21.25
CA LYS A 32 15.49 -8.26 20.35
C LYS A 32 16.01 -7.52 19.13
N LYS A 33 16.89 -8.19 18.38
CA LYS A 33 17.46 -7.62 17.16
C LYS A 33 16.35 -7.24 16.16
N PRO A 34 16.30 -6.00 15.66
CA PRO A 34 15.25 -5.58 14.74
C PRO A 34 15.49 -6.11 13.33
N PHE A 35 14.41 -6.42 12.62
CA PHE A 35 14.38 -6.65 11.19
C PHE A 35 13.17 -5.95 10.58
N SER A 36 13.36 -5.10 9.58
CA SER A 36 12.25 -4.39 8.96
C SER A 36 12.35 -4.36 7.44
N ILE A 37 11.21 -4.49 6.79
CA ILE A 37 11.03 -4.30 5.35
C ILE A 37 9.94 -3.25 5.16
N VAL A 38 10.14 -2.34 4.23
CA VAL A 38 9.08 -1.48 3.69
C VAL A 38 8.60 -2.12 2.40
N ILE A 39 7.30 -2.36 2.28
CA ILE A 39 6.72 -2.87 1.04
C ILE A 39 7.00 -1.87 -0.10
N PRO A 40 7.40 -2.30 -1.31
CA PRO A 40 7.29 -1.43 -2.48
C PRO A 40 5.82 -1.07 -2.67
N PRO A 41 5.41 0.20 -2.41
CA PRO A 41 4.00 0.52 -2.31
C PRO A 41 3.32 0.39 -3.68
N PRO A 42 2.32 -0.49 -3.83
CA PRO A 42 1.60 -0.61 -5.09
C PRO A 42 0.89 0.70 -5.46
N ASN A 43 0.90 1.02 -6.75
CA ASN A 43 0.17 2.15 -7.30
C ASN A 43 -1.35 1.93 -7.19
N VAL A 44 -2.10 2.95 -6.79
CA VAL A 44 -3.58 2.87 -6.74
C VAL A 44 -4.20 2.99 -8.14
N THR A 45 -3.65 2.25 -9.09
CA THR A 45 -4.06 2.26 -10.52
C THR A 45 -4.92 1.06 -10.92
N GLY A 46 -5.19 0.15 -10.00
CA GLY A 46 -6.02 -1.03 -10.25
C GLY A 46 -5.62 -2.25 -9.45
N SER A 47 -5.91 -3.43 -9.99
CA SER A 47 -5.60 -4.71 -9.36
C SER A 47 -4.12 -5.05 -9.39
N LEU A 48 -3.67 -5.81 -8.39
CA LEU A 48 -2.34 -6.40 -8.40
C LEU A 48 -2.20 -7.44 -9.51
N HIS A 49 -0.98 -7.63 -9.98
CA HIS A 49 -0.62 -8.64 -10.98
C HIS A 49 0.42 -9.62 -10.41
N MET A 50 0.77 -10.67 -11.18
CA MET A 50 1.67 -11.74 -10.73
C MET A 50 3.05 -11.23 -10.27
N GLY A 51 3.56 -10.13 -10.84
CA GLY A 51 4.80 -9.50 -10.36
C GLY A 51 4.70 -8.99 -8.94
N HIS A 52 3.56 -8.40 -8.56
CA HIS A 52 3.29 -8.02 -7.17
C HIS A 52 3.20 -9.26 -6.26
N ALA A 53 2.53 -10.32 -6.73
CA ALA A 53 2.40 -11.55 -5.96
C ALA A 53 3.78 -12.16 -5.66
N LEU A 54 4.64 -12.31 -6.67
CA LEU A 54 6.00 -12.82 -6.51
C LEU A 54 6.82 -11.97 -5.53
N ASN A 55 6.87 -10.66 -5.74
CA ASN A 55 7.63 -9.74 -4.89
C ASN A 55 7.18 -9.82 -3.43
N ASN A 56 5.86 -9.76 -3.19
CA ASN A 56 5.33 -9.80 -1.82
C ASN A 56 5.49 -11.17 -1.17
N SER A 57 5.40 -12.26 -1.92
CA SER A 57 5.66 -13.61 -1.39
C SER A 57 7.11 -13.77 -0.93
N LEU A 58 8.08 -13.23 -1.68
CA LEU A 58 9.50 -13.26 -1.28
C LEU A 58 9.75 -12.43 -0.01
N GLN A 59 9.14 -11.26 0.09
CA GLN A 59 9.23 -10.43 1.29
C GLN A 59 8.57 -11.10 2.50
N ASP A 60 7.38 -11.69 2.31
CA ASP A 60 6.67 -12.39 3.38
C ASP A 60 7.45 -13.61 3.89
N LEU A 61 8.10 -14.34 2.99
CA LEU A 61 8.99 -15.43 3.36
C LEU A 61 10.10 -14.95 4.32
N LEU A 62 10.78 -13.86 3.98
CA LEU A 62 11.84 -13.29 4.83
C LEU A 62 11.29 -12.78 6.16
N VAL A 63 10.19 -12.05 6.13
CA VAL A 63 9.52 -11.52 7.33
C VAL A 63 9.13 -12.65 8.29
N ARG A 64 8.54 -13.73 7.78
CA ARG A 64 8.17 -14.90 8.57
C ARG A 64 9.40 -15.64 9.11
N PHE A 65 10.43 -15.82 8.28
CA PHE A 65 11.69 -16.44 8.70
C PHE A 65 12.32 -15.68 9.88
N TYR A 66 12.50 -14.37 9.77
CA TYR A 66 13.08 -13.59 10.86
C TYR A 66 12.18 -13.53 12.10
N ARG A 67 10.86 -13.48 11.93
CA ARG A 67 9.91 -13.53 13.05
C ARG A 67 10.00 -14.86 13.80
N MET A 68 10.11 -15.98 13.10
CA MET A 68 10.28 -17.32 13.68
C MET A 68 11.63 -17.46 14.38
N ASN A 69 12.67 -16.83 13.88
CA ASN A 69 13.98 -16.77 14.53
C ASN A 69 14.04 -15.76 15.70
N GLY A 70 12.91 -15.23 16.10
CA GLY A 70 12.77 -14.40 17.29
C GLY A 70 13.23 -12.95 17.14
N TYR A 71 13.42 -12.46 15.92
CA TYR A 71 13.67 -11.03 15.69
C TYR A 71 12.42 -10.18 15.99
N GLU A 72 12.64 -8.92 16.33
CA GLU A 72 11.56 -7.91 16.34
C GLU A 72 11.31 -7.48 14.91
N THR A 73 10.28 -8.05 14.29
CA THR A 73 10.09 -7.94 12.83
C THR A 73 8.94 -7.01 12.50
N LEU A 74 9.21 -6.03 11.64
CA LEU A 74 8.21 -5.13 11.05
C LEU A 74 8.19 -5.27 9.53
N TRP A 75 7.03 -5.54 8.96
CA TRP A 75 6.76 -5.33 7.55
C TRP A 75 5.78 -4.17 7.40
N GLN A 76 6.29 -3.03 6.94
CA GLN A 76 5.54 -1.78 6.80
C GLN A 76 4.75 -1.79 5.50
N PRO A 77 3.40 -1.79 5.53
CA PRO A 77 2.56 -1.69 4.33
C PRO A 77 2.36 -0.25 3.89
N GLY A 78 1.96 -0.09 2.63
CA GLY A 78 1.57 1.20 2.05
C GLY A 78 1.10 1.07 0.62
N THR A 79 0.54 2.17 0.09
CA THR A 79 0.13 2.32 -1.31
C THR A 79 0.62 3.65 -1.87
N ASP A 80 0.88 3.69 -3.19
CA ASP A 80 1.36 4.89 -3.87
C ASP A 80 0.23 5.57 -4.64
N HIS A 81 0.21 6.90 -4.59
CA HIS A 81 -0.74 7.73 -5.33
C HIS A 81 -0.53 7.72 -6.85
N ALA A 82 0.66 7.35 -7.33
CA ALA A 82 1.04 7.24 -8.75
C ALA A 82 0.74 8.48 -9.63
N GLY A 83 0.30 9.59 -9.04
CA GLY A 83 0.13 10.90 -9.65
C GLY A 83 -0.64 10.88 -10.97
N ILE A 84 0.05 11.17 -12.08
CA ILE A 84 -0.53 11.29 -13.44
C ILE A 84 -1.29 10.03 -13.86
N ALA A 85 -0.77 8.83 -13.57
CA ALA A 85 -1.41 7.58 -13.97
C ALA A 85 -2.79 7.40 -13.31
N THR A 86 -2.91 7.69 -12.03
CA THR A 86 -4.18 7.64 -11.30
C THR A 86 -5.19 8.66 -11.87
N GLN A 87 -4.74 9.89 -12.14
CA GLN A 87 -5.59 10.92 -12.75
C GLN A 87 -6.09 10.50 -14.13
N ALA A 88 -5.23 9.92 -14.96
CA ALA A 88 -5.59 9.43 -16.29
C ALA A 88 -6.68 8.33 -16.24
N ILE A 89 -6.61 7.44 -15.25
CA ILE A 89 -7.64 6.40 -15.05
C ILE A 89 -8.98 7.04 -14.67
N VAL A 90 -8.98 7.98 -13.74
CA VAL A 90 -10.18 8.68 -13.32
C VAL A 90 -10.78 9.48 -14.48
N GLU A 91 -9.94 10.19 -15.25
CA GLU A 91 -10.37 10.92 -16.43
C GLU A 91 -11.03 10.00 -17.45
N LYS A 92 -10.44 8.83 -17.74
CA LYS A 92 -11.03 7.82 -18.63
C LYS A 92 -12.40 7.35 -18.15
N LYS A 93 -12.54 7.03 -16.86
CA LYS A 93 -13.82 6.60 -16.26
C LYS A 93 -14.90 7.69 -16.31
N LEU A 94 -14.53 8.95 -16.18
CA LEU A 94 -15.44 10.07 -16.34
C LEU A 94 -15.89 10.24 -17.80
N LEU A 95 -14.96 10.08 -18.75
CA LEU A 95 -15.27 10.11 -20.18
C LEU A 95 -16.23 9.00 -20.60
N GLU A 96 -16.13 7.80 -20.03
CA GLU A 96 -17.09 6.71 -20.24
C GLU A 96 -18.53 7.10 -19.81
N LYS A 97 -18.66 8.09 -18.92
CA LYS A 97 -19.93 8.67 -18.48
C LYS A 97 -20.27 10.00 -19.22
N ASN A 98 -19.55 10.32 -20.29
CA ASN A 98 -19.63 11.58 -21.03
C ASN A 98 -19.36 12.83 -20.17
N ILE A 99 -18.50 12.73 -19.15
CA ILE A 99 -18.12 13.82 -18.28
C ILE A 99 -16.66 14.20 -18.55
N HIS A 100 -16.44 15.45 -18.99
CA HIS A 100 -15.07 15.96 -19.20
C HIS A 100 -14.54 16.63 -17.93
N LYS A 101 -13.26 16.40 -17.59
CA LYS A 101 -12.63 16.96 -16.37
C LYS A 101 -12.74 18.50 -16.29
N HIS A 102 -12.67 19.20 -17.44
CA HIS A 102 -12.79 20.65 -17.49
C HIS A 102 -14.20 21.16 -17.11
N GLN A 103 -15.24 20.35 -17.35
CA GLN A 103 -16.61 20.67 -16.97
C GLN A 103 -16.84 20.53 -15.46
N LEU A 104 -16.14 19.56 -14.83
CA LEU A 104 -16.22 19.35 -13.38
C LEU A 104 -15.53 20.47 -12.58
N GLY A 105 -14.51 21.09 -13.14
CA GLY A 105 -13.59 21.95 -12.41
C GLY A 105 -12.65 21.18 -11.47
N ARG A 106 -11.58 21.87 -11.04
CA ARG A 106 -10.47 21.25 -10.30
C ARG A 106 -10.91 20.51 -9.03
N ASN A 107 -11.72 21.14 -8.19
CA ASN A 107 -12.06 20.58 -6.88
C ASN A 107 -12.90 19.30 -7.00
N ASN A 108 -13.89 19.29 -7.90
CA ASN A 108 -14.72 18.12 -8.12
C ASN A 108 -13.91 16.96 -8.74
N PHE A 109 -13.00 17.27 -9.68
CA PHE A 109 -12.10 16.27 -10.24
C PHE A 109 -11.19 15.64 -9.16
N ILE A 110 -10.61 16.44 -8.26
CA ILE A 110 -9.82 15.95 -7.13
C ILE A 110 -10.67 15.03 -6.24
N ASN A 111 -11.93 15.38 -5.96
CA ASN A 111 -12.83 14.52 -5.17
C ASN A 111 -13.05 13.15 -5.85
N GLU A 112 -13.20 13.11 -7.17
CA GLU A 112 -13.32 11.84 -7.91
C GLU A 112 -12.01 11.02 -7.84
N VAL A 113 -10.85 11.68 -7.86
CA VAL A 113 -9.55 11.01 -7.68
C VAL A 113 -9.43 10.40 -6.27
N TRP A 114 -9.90 11.10 -5.24
CA TRP A 114 -9.91 10.56 -3.87
C TRP A 114 -10.86 9.37 -3.71
N LYS A 115 -12.06 9.42 -4.30
CA LYS A 115 -12.98 8.26 -4.33
C LYS A 115 -12.32 7.03 -4.98
N TRP A 116 -11.69 7.23 -6.13
CA TRP A 116 -10.95 6.17 -6.81
C TRP A 116 -9.82 5.60 -5.93
N LYS A 117 -9.08 6.46 -5.23
CA LYS A 117 -8.03 6.04 -4.29
C LYS A 117 -8.58 5.15 -3.19
N GLU A 118 -9.73 5.46 -2.63
CA GLU A 118 -10.36 4.63 -1.60
C GLU A 118 -10.74 3.25 -2.17
N GLU A 119 -11.47 3.22 -3.27
CA GLU A 119 -11.89 1.97 -3.93
C GLU A 119 -10.69 1.09 -4.32
N SER A 120 -9.72 1.66 -5.03
CA SER A 120 -8.54 0.93 -5.52
C SER A 120 -7.60 0.53 -4.40
N GLY A 121 -7.40 1.40 -3.41
CA GLY A 121 -6.57 1.13 -2.24
C GLY A 121 -7.11 -0.04 -1.41
N ASP A 122 -8.39 -0.05 -1.13
CA ASP A 122 -9.05 -1.15 -0.39
C ASP A 122 -8.97 -2.46 -1.16
N GLN A 123 -9.15 -2.44 -2.49
CA GLN A 123 -8.98 -3.61 -3.33
C GLN A 123 -7.57 -4.18 -3.25
N ILE A 124 -6.54 -3.32 -3.33
CA ILE A 124 -5.13 -3.72 -3.24
C ILE A 124 -4.83 -4.35 -1.87
N LEU A 125 -5.26 -3.71 -0.78
CA LEU A 125 -5.05 -4.23 0.57
C LEU A 125 -5.74 -5.59 0.76
N ASN A 126 -6.95 -5.75 0.26
CA ASN A 126 -7.67 -7.02 0.31
C ASN A 126 -6.98 -8.12 -0.53
N GLN A 127 -6.41 -7.78 -1.68
CA GLN A 127 -5.62 -8.73 -2.49
C GLN A 127 -4.34 -9.16 -1.77
N LEU A 128 -3.63 -8.24 -1.11
CA LEU A 128 -2.44 -8.57 -0.31
C LEU A 128 -2.79 -9.46 0.89
N LYS A 129 -3.90 -9.19 1.57
CA LYS A 129 -4.40 -10.06 2.65
C LYS A 129 -4.77 -11.45 2.13
N LYS A 130 -5.42 -11.53 0.98
CA LYS A 130 -5.77 -12.79 0.32
C LYS A 130 -4.54 -13.59 -0.11
N LEU A 131 -3.44 -12.91 -0.48
CA LEU A 131 -2.14 -13.52 -0.74
C LEU A 131 -1.47 -14.03 0.54
N GLY A 132 -1.97 -13.67 1.72
CA GLY A 132 -1.43 -14.08 3.02
C GLY A 132 -0.33 -13.17 3.56
N CYS A 133 -0.13 -11.99 3.00
CA CYS A 133 0.92 -11.06 3.43
C CYS A 133 0.80 -10.70 4.91
N SER A 134 1.87 -10.90 5.68
CA SER A 134 1.91 -10.69 7.13
C SER A 134 2.41 -9.30 7.53
N CYS A 135 1.88 -8.26 6.87
CA CYS A 135 2.16 -6.86 7.17
C CYS A 135 1.54 -6.40 8.49
N ASP A 136 2.13 -5.40 9.12
CA ASP A 136 1.48 -4.67 10.21
C ASP A 136 0.47 -3.65 9.64
N TRP A 137 -0.75 -4.11 9.38
CA TRP A 137 -1.81 -3.31 8.75
C TRP A 137 -2.21 -2.07 9.57
N SER A 138 -1.95 -2.05 10.88
CA SER A 138 -2.20 -0.88 11.71
C SER A 138 -1.30 0.31 11.37
N ARG A 139 -0.24 0.06 10.60
CA ARG A 139 0.72 1.06 10.12
C ARG A 139 0.57 1.37 8.63
N ASN A 140 -0.52 0.94 7.99
CA ASN A 140 -0.72 1.23 6.57
C ASN A 140 -0.60 2.72 6.28
N ARG A 141 0.14 3.06 5.21
CA ARG A 141 0.40 4.44 4.77
C ARG A 141 0.06 4.63 3.30
N PHE A 142 -0.39 5.82 3.00
CA PHE A 142 -0.55 6.30 1.63
C PHE A 142 0.43 7.44 1.37
N THR A 143 1.07 7.45 0.22
CA THR A 143 2.16 8.41 -0.07
C THR A 143 1.73 9.88 -0.04
N MET A 144 0.41 10.17 -0.09
CA MET A 144 -0.11 11.52 0.10
C MET A 144 -0.76 11.76 1.47
N ASP A 145 -0.53 10.90 2.47
CA ASP A 145 -0.90 11.20 3.85
C ASP A 145 -0.28 12.54 4.28
N LYS A 146 -1.00 13.26 5.13
CA LYS A 146 -0.63 14.65 5.48
C LYS A 146 0.80 14.77 6.01
N ASP A 147 1.20 13.90 6.92
CA ASP A 147 2.54 13.89 7.51
C ASP A 147 3.64 13.58 6.49
N LEU A 148 3.38 12.71 5.51
CA LEU A 148 4.30 12.43 4.41
C LEU A 148 4.39 13.62 3.44
N SER A 149 3.28 14.25 3.11
CA SER A 149 3.24 15.47 2.28
C SER A 149 3.99 16.62 2.94
N ASP A 150 3.82 16.81 4.25
CA ASP A 150 4.55 17.82 5.02
C ASP A 150 6.06 17.53 5.02
N ALA A 151 6.46 16.25 5.16
CA ALA A 151 7.88 15.85 5.10
C ALA A 151 8.52 16.10 3.74
N VAL A 152 7.79 15.80 2.64
CA VAL A 152 8.25 16.09 1.27
C VAL A 152 8.44 17.59 1.08
N THR A 153 7.45 18.40 1.46
CA THR A 153 7.54 19.87 1.36
C THR A 153 8.70 20.43 2.16
N LYS A 154 8.88 19.98 3.39
CA LYS A 154 10.01 20.39 4.23
C LYS A 154 11.35 20.01 3.60
N THR A 155 11.48 18.78 3.12
CA THR A 155 12.71 18.32 2.46
C THR A 155 13.03 19.15 1.23
N PHE A 156 12.03 19.47 0.41
CA PHE A 156 12.20 20.34 -0.76
C PHE A 156 12.74 21.71 -0.36
N ILE A 157 12.15 22.34 0.66
CA ILE A 157 12.59 23.65 1.16
C ILE A 157 14.02 23.58 1.71
N ASP A 158 14.35 22.54 2.47
CA ASP A 158 15.68 22.38 3.07
C ASP A 158 16.75 22.18 1.99
N LEU A 159 16.48 21.41 0.96
CA LEU A 159 17.38 21.21 -0.18
C LEU A 159 17.57 22.51 -0.99
N TYR A 160 16.49 23.25 -1.21
CA TYR A 160 16.55 24.56 -1.87
C TYR A 160 17.43 25.55 -1.10
N LYS A 161 17.23 25.68 0.23
CA LYS A 161 18.03 26.52 1.10
C LYS A 161 19.52 26.15 1.10
N LYS A 162 19.82 24.85 0.98
CA LYS A 162 21.20 24.33 0.86
C LYS A 162 21.80 24.50 -0.53
N LYS A 163 21.07 25.09 -1.49
CA LYS A 163 21.48 25.26 -2.89
C LYS A 163 21.86 23.94 -3.60
N LEU A 164 21.21 22.84 -3.21
CA LEU A 164 21.45 21.52 -3.80
C LEU A 164 20.67 21.29 -5.08
N PHE A 165 19.75 22.17 -5.43
CA PHE A 165 19.13 22.25 -6.75
C PHE A 165 18.85 23.69 -7.15
N THR A 166 18.90 23.95 -8.46
CA THR A 166 18.69 25.25 -9.08
C THR A 166 17.56 25.19 -10.09
N LYS A 167 16.92 26.32 -10.32
CA LYS A 167 15.96 26.45 -11.41
C LYS A 167 16.73 26.41 -12.75
N ILE A 168 16.44 25.44 -13.61
CA ILE A 168 16.93 25.46 -14.99
C ILE A 168 16.15 26.54 -15.73
N GLN A 169 16.85 27.55 -16.25
CA GLN A 169 16.27 28.50 -17.20
C GLN A 169 16.37 27.86 -18.58
N ASN A 170 15.23 27.56 -19.18
CA ASN A 170 15.14 27.23 -20.61
C ASN A 170 15.06 28.52 -21.41
#